data_43c56e26a704d473c6487146576e5795
#
_entry.id   43c56e26a704d473c6487146576e5795
#
_cell.length_a   1.000
_cell.length_b   1.000
_cell.length_c   1.000
_cell.angle_alpha   90.00
_cell.angle_beta   90.00
_cell.angle_gamma   90.00
#
_symmetry.space_group_name_H-M   'P 1'
#
loop_
_entity.id
_entity.type
_entity.pdbx_description
1 polymer ?
#
loop_
_entity_poly.entity_id
_entity_poly.type
_entity_poly.pdbx_seq_one_letter_code
_entity_poly.pdbx_strand_id
1 'polypeptide(L)'
;MAETISFPSNGSEASGYLVRPDGGSGPGVLVIQEWWGLDSAIKEMASRLAAAGFVALAPDLYHGELAAHDEMDKAGALMHSMPPDRAARDMSGAIDYLAGLDGVTGSGIGVVGFCMGGMLSFLIAAARPDRVVAVVPFYGYPPPEMEPDWSNLSATIRGHMAEHDDFFTPEGAAALEAKLLGMGKDVSLTVHPGTGHAFMASHNAFGTLNEEVAAVIWPQVIAFMHDKLD
;
A
#
# COMPACT_ATOMS: atom_id res chain seq x y z
N MET A 1 -11.00 15.33 7.40
CA MET A 1 -12.34 14.74 7.69
C MET A 1 -12.32 13.32 7.15
N ALA A 2 -12.83 12.34 7.92
CA ALA A 2 -12.79 10.93 7.58
C ALA A 2 -14.22 10.38 7.37
N GLU A 3 -14.41 9.52 6.36
CA GLU A 3 -15.71 8.94 6.01
C GLU A 3 -15.55 7.57 5.34
N THR A 4 -16.56 6.70 5.49
CA THR A 4 -16.68 5.50 4.68
C THR A 4 -17.44 5.84 3.42
N ILE A 5 -16.88 5.48 2.27
CA ILE A 5 -17.45 5.77 0.96
C ILE A 5 -17.69 4.49 0.17
N SER A 6 -18.52 4.56 -0.85
CA SER A 6 -18.64 3.54 -1.90
C SER A 6 -18.18 4.11 -3.23
N PHE A 7 -17.60 3.27 -4.07
CA PHE A 7 -17.15 3.63 -5.42
C PHE A 7 -17.34 2.48 -6.41
N PRO A 8 -17.48 2.78 -7.71
CA PRO A 8 -17.61 1.75 -8.74
C PRO A 8 -16.34 0.88 -8.86
N SER A 9 -16.51 -0.42 -8.94
CA SER A 9 -15.45 -1.41 -9.13
C SER A 9 -15.79 -2.33 -10.30
N ASN A 10 -15.64 -1.82 -11.54
CA ASN A 10 -15.83 -2.57 -12.79
C ASN A 10 -17.05 -3.53 -12.81
N GLY A 11 -18.26 -2.95 -12.62
CA GLY A 11 -19.52 -3.67 -12.67
C GLY A 11 -20.04 -4.16 -11.33
N SER A 12 -19.32 -3.89 -10.24
CA SER A 12 -19.76 -4.02 -8.85
C SER A 12 -19.53 -2.71 -8.09
N GLU A 13 -19.85 -2.70 -6.82
CA GLU A 13 -19.56 -1.61 -5.89
C GLU A 13 -18.55 -2.12 -4.86
N ALA A 14 -17.55 -1.30 -4.56
CA ALA A 14 -16.61 -1.51 -3.48
C ALA A 14 -16.70 -0.35 -2.48
N SER A 15 -16.19 -0.55 -1.28
CA SER A 15 -16.15 0.48 -0.24
C SER A 15 -14.72 0.77 0.20
N GLY A 16 -14.55 1.89 0.91
CA GLY A 16 -13.25 2.26 1.45
C GLY A 16 -13.36 3.37 2.48
N TYR A 17 -12.26 3.61 3.17
CA TYR A 17 -12.10 4.66 4.16
C TYR A 17 -11.34 5.83 3.53
N LEU A 18 -12.04 6.94 3.30
CA LEU A 18 -11.50 8.17 2.74
C LEU A 18 -11.18 9.16 3.85
N VAL A 19 -9.98 9.73 3.82
CA VAL A 19 -9.58 10.80 4.72
C VAL A 19 -9.03 11.97 3.91
N ARG A 20 -9.57 13.16 4.15
CA ARG A 20 -9.10 14.40 3.54
C ARG A 20 -8.22 15.19 4.52
N PRO A 21 -7.21 15.93 4.03
CA PRO A 21 -6.45 16.86 4.87
C PRO A 21 -7.34 18.03 5.34
N ASP A 22 -6.88 18.80 6.32
CA ASP A 22 -7.62 19.93 6.88
C ASP A 22 -7.99 20.99 5.83
N GLY A 23 -7.13 21.17 4.80
CA GLY A 23 -7.41 22.05 3.65
C GLY A 23 -8.42 21.50 2.65
N GLY A 24 -8.88 20.25 2.81
CA GLY A 24 -9.83 19.56 1.95
C GLY A 24 -9.28 19.10 0.59
N SER A 25 -8.07 19.52 0.22
CA SER A 25 -7.43 19.19 -1.06
C SER A 25 -5.96 18.82 -0.89
N GLY A 26 -5.47 17.96 -1.78
CA GLY A 26 -4.09 17.49 -1.82
C GLY A 26 -3.91 16.34 -2.81
N PRO A 27 -2.68 15.87 -3.04
CA PRO A 27 -2.43 14.72 -3.90
C PRO A 27 -3.13 13.46 -3.39
N GLY A 28 -3.55 12.59 -4.33
CA GLY A 28 -4.25 11.35 -4.00
C GLY A 28 -3.29 10.21 -3.65
N VAL A 29 -3.56 9.49 -2.55
CA VAL A 29 -2.80 8.31 -2.13
C VAL A 29 -3.73 7.15 -1.81
N LEU A 30 -3.51 6.01 -2.46
CA LEU A 30 -4.14 4.73 -2.12
C LEU A 30 -3.37 4.06 -0.98
N VAL A 31 -4.08 3.58 0.05
CA VAL A 31 -3.47 2.85 1.19
C VAL A 31 -3.97 1.41 1.17
N ILE A 32 -3.08 0.44 1.00
CA ILE A 32 -3.47 -0.96 0.85
C ILE A 32 -3.24 -1.72 2.15
N GLN A 33 -4.29 -2.38 2.60
CA GLN A 33 -4.38 -3.11 3.86
C GLN A 33 -3.42 -4.30 3.98
N GLU A 34 -3.14 -4.68 5.22
CA GLU A 34 -2.53 -5.96 5.56
C GLU A 34 -3.55 -7.10 5.44
N TRP A 35 -3.13 -8.34 5.71
CA TRP A 35 -3.99 -9.52 5.68
C TRP A 35 -5.12 -9.55 6.72
N TRP A 36 -5.09 -8.60 7.69
CA TRP A 36 -6.14 -8.45 8.72
C TRP A 36 -7.43 -7.82 8.17
N GLY A 37 -7.36 -7.12 7.03
CA GLY A 37 -8.45 -6.36 6.45
C GLY A 37 -8.30 -4.85 6.68
N LEU A 38 -9.35 -4.08 6.38
CA LEU A 38 -9.39 -2.63 6.59
C LEU A 38 -9.65 -2.29 8.08
N ASP A 39 -8.67 -2.57 8.91
CA ASP A 39 -8.71 -2.40 10.35
C ASP A 39 -8.38 -0.97 10.82
N SER A 40 -8.27 -0.79 12.14
CA SER A 40 -7.93 0.52 12.73
C SER A 40 -6.51 0.98 12.43
N ALA A 41 -5.54 0.05 12.27
CA ALA A 41 -4.16 0.39 11.98
C ALA A 41 -4.02 0.95 10.56
N ILE A 42 -4.67 0.36 9.57
CA ILE A 42 -4.69 0.88 8.20
C ILE A 42 -5.44 2.22 8.11
N LYS A 43 -6.55 2.38 8.83
CA LYS A 43 -7.26 3.66 8.94
C LYS A 43 -6.40 4.74 9.60
N GLU A 44 -5.57 4.37 10.58
CA GLU A 44 -4.58 5.27 11.17
C GLU A 44 -3.54 5.71 10.13
N MET A 45 -3.00 4.80 9.31
CA MET A 45 -2.04 5.16 8.25
C MET A 45 -2.65 6.11 7.22
N ALA A 46 -3.91 5.88 6.81
CA ALA A 46 -4.64 6.83 5.95
C ALA A 46 -4.79 8.20 6.63
N SER A 47 -5.09 8.23 7.91
CA SER A 47 -5.21 9.49 8.69
C SER A 47 -3.88 10.21 8.83
N ARG A 48 -2.76 9.50 9.01
CA ARG A 48 -1.40 10.07 9.06
C ARG A 48 -1.00 10.68 7.71
N LEU A 49 -1.36 10.06 6.59
CA LEU A 49 -1.15 10.63 5.26
C LEU A 49 -2.00 11.90 5.06
N ALA A 50 -3.26 11.88 5.50
CA ALA A 50 -4.11 13.06 5.44
C ALA A 50 -3.58 14.22 6.30
N ALA A 51 -3.05 13.94 7.50
CA ALA A 51 -2.38 14.94 8.32
C ALA A 51 -1.12 15.53 7.67
N ALA A 52 -0.52 14.80 6.73
CA ALA A 52 0.62 15.25 5.92
C ALA A 52 0.20 15.93 4.59
N GLY A 53 -1.10 16.17 4.36
CA GLY A 53 -1.57 16.94 3.21
C GLY A 53 -2.16 16.12 2.05
N PHE A 54 -2.21 14.79 2.15
CA PHE A 54 -2.74 13.92 1.08
C PHE A 54 -4.24 13.65 1.24
N VAL A 55 -4.92 13.41 0.13
CA VAL A 55 -6.24 12.77 0.13
C VAL A 55 -6.01 11.26 0.09
N ALA A 56 -6.24 10.58 1.22
CA ALA A 56 -5.93 9.16 1.38
C ALA A 56 -7.19 8.30 1.30
N LEU A 57 -7.18 7.25 0.48
CA LEU A 57 -8.24 6.26 0.37
C LEU A 57 -7.70 4.87 0.65
N ALA A 58 -8.26 4.18 1.64
CA ALA A 58 -7.99 2.78 1.91
C ALA A 58 -9.20 1.94 1.47
N PRO A 59 -9.11 1.19 0.34
CA PRO A 59 -10.19 0.31 -0.10
C PRO A 59 -10.34 -0.88 0.84
N ASP A 60 -11.56 -1.35 1.02
CA ASP A 60 -11.86 -2.56 1.77
C ASP A 60 -11.85 -3.78 0.83
N LEU A 61 -10.71 -4.47 0.77
CA LEU A 61 -10.54 -5.60 -0.13
C LEU A 61 -11.26 -6.88 0.34
N TYR A 62 -11.71 -6.89 1.60
CA TYR A 62 -12.45 -8.01 2.17
C TYR A 62 -13.96 -7.76 2.30
N HIS A 63 -14.44 -6.60 1.81
CA HIS A 63 -15.88 -6.26 1.76
C HIS A 63 -16.58 -6.36 3.11
N GLY A 64 -15.99 -5.77 4.14
CA GLY A 64 -16.51 -5.69 5.51
C GLY A 64 -16.01 -6.78 6.44
N GLU A 65 -15.24 -7.76 5.94
CA GLU A 65 -14.68 -8.79 6.80
C GLU A 65 -13.34 -8.36 7.39
N LEU A 66 -13.10 -8.77 8.64
CA LEU A 66 -11.88 -8.49 9.39
C LEU A 66 -11.45 -9.72 10.18
N ALA A 67 -10.15 -9.90 10.35
CA ALA A 67 -9.58 -10.78 11.36
C ALA A 67 -9.02 -9.94 12.50
N ALA A 68 -9.24 -10.37 13.74
CA ALA A 68 -8.54 -9.79 14.89
C ALA A 68 -7.04 -10.17 14.84
N HIS A 69 -6.18 -9.38 15.50
CA HIS A 69 -4.72 -9.55 15.41
C HIS A 69 -4.19 -10.81 16.13
N ASP A 70 -5.05 -11.56 16.79
CA ASP A 70 -4.80 -12.89 17.36
C ASP A 70 -5.47 -14.03 16.56
N GLU A 71 -6.24 -13.71 15.50
CA GLU A 71 -6.94 -14.66 14.63
C GLU A 71 -6.16 -14.94 13.33
N MET A 72 -4.91 -15.40 13.43
CA MET A 72 -4.04 -15.65 12.25
C MET A 72 -4.65 -16.61 11.24
N ASP A 73 -5.32 -17.68 11.69
CA ASP A 73 -5.97 -18.65 10.81
C ASP A 73 -7.08 -17.98 9.99
N LYS A 74 -7.86 -17.09 10.60
CA LYS A 74 -8.92 -16.33 9.92
C LYS A 74 -8.31 -15.33 8.93
N ALA A 75 -7.26 -14.61 9.32
CA ALA A 75 -6.56 -13.70 8.42
C ALA A 75 -6.01 -14.44 7.18
N GLY A 76 -5.38 -15.59 7.40
CA GLY A 76 -4.93 -16.47 6.31
C GLY A 76 -6.08 -16.94 5.42
N ALA A 77 -7.21 -17.35 6.01
CA ALA A 77 -8.39 -17.77 5.26
C ALA A 77 -8.97 -16.61 4.41
N LEU A 78 -9.08 -15.40 4.96
CA LEU A 78 -9.54 -14.21 4.23
C LEU A 78 -8.61 -13.89 3.05
N MET A 79 -7.31 -13.90 3.27
CA MET A 79 -6.33 -13.65 2.22
C MET A 79 -6.42 -14.70 1.10
N HIS A 80 -6.49 -16.00 1.42
CA HIS A 80 -6.57 -17.06 0.43
C HIS A 80 -7.92 -17.11 -0.30
N SER A 81 -9.01 -16.67 0.34
CA SER A 81 -10.34 -16.63 -0.27
C SER A 81 -10.60 -15.37 -1.10
N MET A 82 -9.72 -14.36 -1.02
CA MET A 82 -9.84 -13.13 -1.80
C MET A 82 -9.56 -13.42 -3.28
N PRO A 83 -10.55 -13.24 -4.19
CA PRO A 83 -10.31 -13.42 -5.62
C PRO A 83 -9.32 -12.35 -6.13
N PRO A 84 -8.18 -12.73 -6.75
CA PRO A 84 -7.17 -11.78 -7.21
C PRO A 84 -7.71 -10.73 -8.20
N ASP A 85 -8.62 -11.15 -9.08
CA ASP A 85 -9.26 -10.26 -10.06
C ASP A 85 -10.21 -9.25 -9.38
N ARG A 86 -10.88 -9.62 -8.26
CA ARG A 86 -11.70 -8.69 -7.47
C ARG A 86 -10.83 -7.66 -6.79
N ALA A 87 -9.76 -8.07 -6.10
CA ALA A 87 -8.84 -7.15 -5.45
C ALA A 87 -8.23 -6.15 -6.46
N ALA A 88 -7.83 -6.62 -7.64
CA ALA A 88 -7.32 -5.76 -8.69
C ALA A 88 -8.37 -4.75 -9.19
N ARG A 89 -9.64 -5.18 -9.35
CA ARG A 89 -10.73 -4.28 -9.74
C ARG A 89 -11.05 -3.25 -8.66
N ASP A 90 -11.09 -3.66 -7.39
CA ASP A 90 -11.40 -2.77 -6.28
C ASP A 90 -10.31 -1.70 -6.11
N MET A 91 -9.04 -2.09 -6.19
CA MET A 91 -7.93 -1.13 -6.18
C MET A 91 -7.95 -0.19 -7.40
N SER A 92 -8.25 -0.71 -8.61
CA SER A 92 -8.39 0.12 -9.81
C SER A 92 -9.55 1.09 -9.69
N GLY A 93 -10.70 0.65 -9.18
CA GLY A 93 -11.87 1.50 -8.92
C GLY A 93 -11.56 2.60 -7.90
N ALA A 94 -10.84 2.27 -6.83
CA ALA A 94 -10.39 3.24 -5.84
C ALA A 94 -9.43 4.30 -6.44
N ILE A 95 -8.52 3.89 -7.34
CA ILE A 95 -7.63 4.80 -8.07
C ILE A 95 -8.45 5.73 -8.97
N ASP A 96 -9.39 5.20 -9.75
CA ASP A 96 -10.25 6.02 -10.63
C ASP A 96 -11.14 6.96 -9.84
N TYR A 97 -11.66 6.51 -8.70
CA TYR A 97 -12.42 7.36 -7.78
C TYR A 97 -11.57 8.51 -7.25
N LEU A 98 -10.36 8.23 -6.73
CA LEU A 98 -9.43 9.27 -6.28
C LEU A 98 -9.10 10.25 -7.39
N ALA A 99 -8.76 9.76 -8.59
CA ALA A 99 -8.38 10.61 -9.72
C ALA A 99 -9.52 11.51 -10.22
N GLY A 100 -10.77 11.13 -9.99
CA GLY A 100 -11.98 11.91 -10.33
C GLY A 100 -12.54 12.73 -9.18
N LEU A 101 -11.96 12.65 -7.98
CA LEU A 101 -12.52 13.26 -6.79
C LEU A 101 -12.14 14.74 -6.70
N ASP A 102 -13.14 15.61 -6.48
CA ASP A 102 -12.90 17.03 -6.24
C ASP A 102 -11.98 17.25 -5.05
N GLY A 103 -10.95 18.07 -5.24
CA GLY A 103 -9.92 18.35 -4.26
C GLY A 103 -8.70 17.45 -4.34
N VAL A 104 -8.69 16.38 -5.14
CA VAL A 104 -7.46 15.65 -5.47
C VAL A 104 -6.66 16.44 -6.49
N THR A 105 -5.39 16.71 -6.15
CA THR A 105 -4.46 17.49 -6.97
C THR A 105 -3.36 16.60 -7.54
N GLY A 106 -2.55 17.16 -8.45
CA GLY A 106 -1.46 16.42 -9.09
C GLY A 106 -1.90 15.62 -10.32
N SER A 107 -0.93 14.97 -10.96
CA SER A 107 -1.15 14.27 -12.25
C SER A 107 -1.20 12.74 -12.11
N GLY A 108 -1.01 12.22 -10.89
CA GLY A 108 -0.97 10.79 -10.63
C GLY A 108 -1.38 10.45 -9.20
N ILE A 109 -1.46 9.16 -8.92
CA ILE A 109 -1.83 8.60 -7.62
C ILE A 109 -0.60 7.92 -7.01
N GLY A 110 -0.37 8.18 -5.72
CA GLY A 110 0.58 7.45 -4.92
C GLY A 110 -0.04 6.17 -4.33
N VAL A 111 0.77 5.18 -4.07
CA VAL A 111 0.33 3.94 -3.41
C VAL A 111 1.24 3.63 -2.24
N VAL A 112 0.66 3.41 -1.07
CA VAL A 112 1.36 2.89 0.12
C VAL A 112 0.70 1.58 0.52
N GLY A 113 1.47 0.52 0.66
CA GLY A 113 0.91 -0.79 1.02
C GLY A 113 1.74 -1.48 2.10
N PHE A 114 1.08 -2.27 2.95
CA PHE A 114 1.69 -2.92 4.11
C PHE A 114 1.50 -4.43 4.04
N CYS A 115 2.54 -5.25 4.26
CA CYS A 115 2.47 -6.72 4.23
C CYS A 115 1.91 -7.23 2.88
N MET A 116 0.78 -7.93 2.90
CA MET A 116 0.00 -8.27 1.69
C MET A 116 -0.22 -7.04 0.80
N GLY A 117 -0.56 -5.89 1.38
CA GLY A 117 -0.71 -4.63 0.66
C GLY A 117 0.58 -4.11 0.04
N GLY A 118 1.74 -4.39 0.65
CA GLY A 118 3.04 -4.13 0.05
C GLY A 118 3.23 -4.91 -1.26
N MET A 119 2.92 -6.20 -1.25
CA MET A 119 2.88 -7.04 -2.45
C MET A 119 1.88 -6.49 -3.49
N LEU A 120 0.65 -6.22 -3.08
CA LEU A 120 -0.41 -5.72 -3.96
C LEU A 120 -0.09 -4.35 -4.57
N SER A 121 0.72 -3.53 -3.89
CA SER A 121 1.13 -2.22 -4.40
C SER A 121 1.99 -2.31 -5.66
N PHE A 122 2.85 -3.32 -5.77
CA PHE A 122 3.58 -3.61 -7.00
C PHE A 122 2.65 -4.04 -8.13
N LEU A 123 1.68 -4.92 -7.81
CA LEU A 123 0.76 -5.46 -8.80
C LEU A 123 -0.12 -4.36 -9.40
N ILE A 124 -0.67 -3.50 -8.57
CA ILE A 124 -1.52 -2.41 -9.04
C ILE A 124 -0.73 -1.34 -9.80
N ALA A 125 0.53 -1.08 -9.44
CA ALA A 125 1.38 -0.16 -10.17
C ALA A 125 1.70 -0.66 -11.59
N ALA A 126 1.94 -1.96 -11.76
CA ALA A 126 2.14 -2.57 -13.08
C ALA A 126 0.84 -2.61 -13.91
N ALA A 127 -0.32 -2.79 -13.25
CA ALA A 127 -1.63 -2.83 -13.89
C ALA A 127 -2.16 -1.44 -14.27
N ARG A 128 -1.77 -0.38 -13.54
CA ARG A 128 -2.26 0.99 -13.73
C ARG A 128 -1.10 1.99 -13.93
N PRO A 129 -0.23 1.75 -14.93
CA PRO A 129 0.87 2.67 -15.26
C PRO A 129 0.38 4.04 -15.76
N ASP A 130 -0.89 4.13 -16.13
CA ASP A 130 -1.58 5.36 -16.55
C ASP A 130 -1.89 6.30 -15.38
N ARG A 131 -1.92 5.79 -14.15
CA ARG A 131 -2.34 6.52 -12.95
C ARG A 131 -1.35 6.49 -11.82
N VAL A 132 -0.71 5.34 -11.57
CA VAL A 132 0.20 5.15 -10.44
C VAL A 132 1.60 5.66 -10.81
N VAL A 133 2.09 6.66 -10.05
CA VAL A 133 3.38 7.31 -10.32
C VAL A 133 4.41 7.10 -9.19
N ALA A 134 3.96 6.80 -7.97
CA ALA A 134 4.81 6.60 -6.80
C ALA A 134 4.30 5.44 -5.95
N VAL A 135 5.19 4.57 -5.49
CA VAL A 135 4.83 3.39 -4.69
C VAL A 135 5.77 3.24 -3.49
N VAL A 136 5.20 3.04 -2.32
CA VAL A 136 5.94 2.70 -1.10
C VAL A 136 5.41 1.39 -0.53
N PRO A 137 6.01 0.25 -0.91
CA PRO A 137 5.72 -1.04 -0.28
C PRO A 137 6.47 -1.17 1.04
N PHE A 138 5.76 -1.54 2.10
CA PHE A 138 6.32 -1.92 3.38
C PHE A 138 6.26 -3.44 3.56
N TYR A 139 7.41 -4.04 3.89
CA TYR A 139 7.57 -5.47 4.23
C TYR A 139 6.65 -6.39 3.41
N GLY A 140 6.65 -6.19 2.07
CA GLY A 140 5.85 -6.99 1.14
C GLY A 140 6.27 -6.76 -0.30
N TYR A 141 6.40 -7.84 -1.07
CA TYR A 141 6.69 -7.84 -2.50
C TYR A 141 6.12 -9.11 -3.15
N PRO A 142 5.83 -9.12 -4.48
CA PRO A 142 5.29 -10.32 -5.12
C PRO A 142 6.36 -11.42 -5.21
N PRO A 143 6.03 -12.67 -4.81
CA PRO A 143 6.90 -13.81 -5.09
C PRO A 143 6.95 -14.08 -6.61
N PRO A 144 7.98 -14.81 -7.10
CA PRO A 144 8.21 -14.98 -8.53
C PRO A 144 7.00 -15.48 -9.34
N GLU A 145 6.17 -16.34 -8.74
CA GLU A 145 4.97 -16.90 -9.37
C GLU A 145 3.78 -15.92 -9.46
N MET A 146 3.84 -14.82 -8.73
CA MET A 146 2.82 -13.76 -8.72
C MET A 146 3.31 -12.47 -9.37
N GLU A 147 4.54 -12.46 -9.91
CA GLU A 147 5.05 -11.26 -10.56
C GLU A 147 4.23 -10.92 -11.81
N PRO A 148 3.87 -9.65 -12.01
CA PRO A 148 3.18 -9.19 -13.21
C PRO A 148 4.16 -9.02 -14.37
N ASP A 149 3.63 -8.65 -15.54
CA ASP A 149 4.48 -8.11 -16.61
C ASP A 149 5.01 -6.72 -16.21
N TRP A 150 6.29 -6.66 -15.91
CA TRP A 150 6.98 -5.43 -15.50
C TRP A 150 7.25 -4.44 -16.65
N SER A 151 6.99 -4.81 -17.90
CA SER A 151 7.31 -3.96 -19.06
C SER A 151 6.63 -2.59 -18.96
N ASN A 152 5.39 -2.56 -18.49
CA ASN A 152 4.57 -1.36 -18.36
C ASN A 152 4.81 -0.57 -17.06
N LEU A 153 5.53 -1.11 -16.10
CA LEU A 153 5.77 -0.41 -14.83
C LEU A 153 6.53 0.90 -15.08
N SER A 154 5.92 2.02 -14.76
CA SER A 154 6.47 3.38 -14.90
C SER A 154 6.63 4.11 -13.56
N ALA A 155 5.98 3.62 -12.51
CA ALA A 155 6.05 4.23 -11.19
C ALA A 155 7.45 4.16 -10.57
N THR A 156 7.83 5.19 -9.83
CA THR A 156 9.00 5.15 -8.93
C THR A 156 8.65 4.37 -7.67
N ILE A 157 9.49 3.39 -7.28
CA ILE A 157 9.26 2.55 -6.09
C ILE A 157 10.33 2.80 -5.05
N ARG A 158 9.94 3.07 -3.81
CA ARG A 158 10.82 3.19 -2.63
C ARG A 158 10.26 2.32 -1.52
N GLY A 159 10.77 1.10 -1.42
CA GLY A 159 10.29 0.09 -0.48
C GLY A 159 11.10 0.00 0.81
N HIS A 160 10.44 -0.42 1.87
CA HIS A 160 11.03 -0.59 3.20
C HIS A 160 10.79 -2.02 3.68
N MET A 161 11.87 -2.82 3.72
CA MET A 161 11.85 -4.24 4.04
C MET A 161 12.43 -4.47 5.44
N ALA A 162 12.00 -5.52 6.11
CA ALA A 162 12.55 -5.91 7.40
C ALA A 162 13.77 -6.82 7.23
N GLU A 163 14.73 -6.77 8.19
CA GLU A 163 15.89 -7.66 8.18
C GLU A 163 15.52 -9.09 8.59
N HIS A 164 14.63 -9.21 9.60
CA HIS A 164 14.21 -10.50 10.15
C HIS A 164 12.75 -10.78 9.73
N ASP A 165 12.57 -11.18 8.48
CA ASP A 165 11.24 -11.41 7.90
C ASP A 165 11.19 -12.79 7.22
N ASP A 166 10.41 -13.70 7.80
CA ASP A 166 10.23 -15.05 7.27
C ASP A 166 9.16 -15.10 6.14
N PHE A 167 8.35 -14.05 5.98
CA PHE A 167 7.31 -13.96 4.94
C PHE A 167 7.87 -13.33 3.66
N PHE A 168 8.66 -12.25 3.82
CA PHE A 168 9.21 -11.46 2.72
C PHE A 168 10.71 -11.23 2.97
N THR A 169 11.52 -12.21 2.61
CA THR A 169 12.94 -12.24 2.98
C THR A 169 13.75 -11.12 2.33
N PRO A 170 14.81 -10.62 2.98
CA PRO A 170 15.72 -9.62 2.40
C PRO A 170 16.34 -10.06 1.08
N GLU A 171 16.65 -11.34 0.94
CA GLU A 171 17.23 -11.93 -0.28
C GLU A 171 16.24 -11.87 -1.45
N GLY A 172 14.97 -12.16 -1.21
CA GLY A 172 13.92 -12.06 -2.22
C GLY A 172 13.69 -10.61 -2.66
N ALA A 173 13.70 -9.67 -1.70
CA ALA A 173 13.60 -8.24 -2.00
C ALA A 173 14.79 -7.77 -2.86
N ALA A 174 16.02 -8.16 -2.51
CA ALA A 174 17.22 -7.84 -3.30
C ALA A 174 17.18 -8.45 -4.70
N ALA A 175 16.68 -9.67 -4.84
CA ALA A 175 16.53 -10.32 -6.14
C ALA A 175 15.52 -9.58 -7.04
N LEU A 176 14.36 -9.18 -6.49
CA LEU A 176 13.37 -8.39 -7.22
C LEU A 176 13.92 -7.01 -7.60
N GLU A 177 14.58 -6.31 -6.67
CA GLU A 177 15.21 -5.02 -6.95
C GLU A 177 16.21 -5.13 -8.10
N ALA A 178 17.14 -6.09 -8.04
CA ALA A 178 18.13 -6.31 -9.09
C ALA A 178 17.48 -6.60 -10.46
N LYS A 179 16.41 -7.41 -10.47
CA LYS A 179 15.62 -7.70 -11.68
C LYS A 179 15.02 -6.44 -12.28
N LEU A 180 14.32 -5.63 -11.46
CA LEU A 180 13.67 -4.41 -11.93
C LEU A 180 14.67 -3.35 -12.39
N LEU A 181 15.78 -3.17 -11.66
CA LEU A 181 16.89 -2.31 -12.08
C LEU A 181 17.48 -2.76 -13.43
N GLY A 182 17.67 -4.08 -13.63
CA GLY A 182 18.11 -4.65 -14.90
C GLY A 182 17.14 -4.39 -16.07
N MET A 183 15.85 -4.14 -15.78
CA MET A 183 14.84 -3.73 -16.75
C MET A 183 14.74 -2.20 -16.90
N GLY A 184 15.62 -1.42 -16.26
CA GLY A 184 15.62 0.03 -16.30
C GLY A 184 14.49 0.69 -15.48
N LYS A 185 13.91 -0.03 -14.50
CA LYS A 185 12.88 0.54 -13.62
C LYS A 185 13.52 1.32 -12.48
N ASP A 186 12.83 2.38 -12.01
CA ASP A 186 13.26 3.20 -10.87
C ASP A 186 12.75 2.59 -9.56
N VAL A 187 13.56 1.74 -8.94
CA VAL A 187 13.22 1.00 -7.73
C VAL A 187 14.37 1.03 -6.72
N SER A 188 14.00 1.13 -5.44
CA SER A 188 14.91 0.88 -4.32
C SER A 188 14.15 0.20 -3.18
N LEU A 189 14.67 -0.93 -2.70
CA LEU A 189 14.08 -1.73 -1.60
C LEU A 189 15.08 -1.75 -0.43
N THR A 190 14.89 -0.84 0.51
CA THR A 190 15.80 -0.70 1.66
C THR A 190 15.46 -1.70 2.76
N VAL A 191 16.42 -2.53 3.13
CA VAL A 191 16.31 -3.41 4.31
C VAL A 191 16.73 -2.63 5.56
N HIS A 192 15.87 -2.63 6.59
CA HIS A 192 16.11 -1.92 7.85
C HIS A 192 16.70 -2.86 8.92
N PRO A 193 17.93 -2.60 9.39
CA PRO A 193 18.58 -3.46 10.40
C PRO A 193 17.77 -3.51 11.71
N GLY A 194 17.73 -4.70 12.34
CA GLY A 194 17.08 -4.93 13.62
C GLY A 194 15.55 -4.91 13.59
N THR A 195 14.93 -4.89 12.40
CA THR A 195 13.47 -4.90 12.26
C THR A 195 12.95 -6.28 11.90
N GLY A 196 11.74 -6.60 12.36
CA GLY A 196 10.97 -7.80 11.97
C GLY A 196 9.76 -7.42 11.11
N HIS A 197 9.04 -8.45 10.61
CA HIS A 197 7.82 -8.24 9.82
C HIS A 197 6.84 -7.30 10.54
N ALA A 198 6.18 -6.41 9.80
CA ALA A 198 5.21 -5.43 10.32
C ALA A 198 5.78 -4.40 11.32
N PHE A 199 7.06 -4.03 11.21
CA PHE A 199 7.72 -3.10 12.12
C PHE A 199 7.11 -1.68 12.17
N MET A 200 6.22 -1.32 11.25
CA MET A 200 5.47 -0.06 11.23
C MET A 200 4.08 -0.15 11.85
N ALA A 201 3.59 -1.37 12.11
CA ALA A 201 2.20 -1.62 12.46
C ALA A 201 1.91 -1.36 13.95
N SER A 202 1.03 -0.40 14.24
CA SER A 202 0.67 0.01 15.62
C SER A 202 -0.04 -1.10 16.41
N HIS A 203 -0.67 -2.07 15.74
CA HIS A 203 -1.26 -3.24 16.41
C HIS A 203 -0.24 -4.17 17.07
N ASN A 204 1.02 -4.13 16.62
CA ASN A 204 2.14 -4.92 17.16
C ASN A 204 1.85 -6.42 17.34
N ALA A 205 1.07 -7.03 16.44
CA ALA A 205 0.64 -8.43 16.53
C ALA A 205 1.80 -9.43 16.56
N PHE A 206 2.93 -9.08 15.93
CA PHE A 206 4.14 -9.91 15.89
C PHE A 206 5.18 -9.52 16.94
N GLY A 207 4.94 -8.48 17.76
CA GLY A 207 5.93 -7.99 18.72
C GLY A 207 7.14 -7.31 18.07
N THR A 208 6.99 -6.84 16.83
CA THR A 208 8.08 -6.32 15.97
C THR A 208 7.99 -4.82 15.72
N LEU A 209 6.98 -4.13 16.27
CA LEU A 209 6.88 -2.68 16.16
C LEU A 209 8.20 -2.02 16.59
N ASN A 210 8.76 -1.18 15.72
CA ASN A 210 9.98 -0.43 15.97
C ASN A 210 9.69 1.07 15.78
N GLU A 211 9.30 1.74 16.86
CA GLU A 211 8.92 3.15 16.84
C GLU A 211 10.07 4.07 16.41
N GLU A 212 11.33 3.72 16.76
CA GLU A 212 12.50 4.52 16.40
C GLU A 212 12.73 4.49 14.88
N VAL A 213 12.69 3.30 14.28
CA VAL A 213 12.81 3.14 12.83
C VAL A 213 11.61 3.77 12.12
N ALA A 214 10.39 3.57 12.62
CA ALA A 214 9.17 4.17 12.07
C ALA A 214 9.23 5.70 12.06
N ALA A 215 9.74 6.32 13.13
CA ALA A 215 9.90 7.77 13.23
C ALA A 215 10.90 8.34 12.22
N VAL A 216 11.91 7.58 11.82
CA VAL A 216 12.89 7.97 10.79
C VAL A 216 12.33 7.80 9.38
N ILE A 217 11.63 6.69 9.12
CA ILE A 217 11.14 6.34 7.77
C ILE A 217 9.95 7.22 7.38
N TRP A 218 9.00 7.45 8.28
CA TRP A 218 7.74 8.10 7.93
C TRP A 218 7.91 9.49 7.29
N PRO A 219 8.77 10.40 7.81
CA PRO A 219 9.06 11.66 7.13
C PRO A 219 9.67 11.51 5.73
N GLN A 220 10.47 10.46 5.50
CA GLN A 220 11.06 10.18 4.18
C GLN A 220 9.98 9.75 3.18
N VAL A 221 9.02 8.91 3.62
CA VAL A 221 7.86 8.51 2.81
C VAL A 221 7.03 9.73 2.42
N ILE A 222 6.74 10.61 3.37
CA ILE A 222 5.97 11.84 3.12
C ILE A 222 6.71 12.74 2.11
N ALA A 223 8.01 12.96 2.31
CA ALA A 223 8.82 13.77 1.39
C ALA A 223 8.88 13.17 -0.02
N PHE A 224 9.05 11.85 -0.13
CA PHE A 224 9.04 11.15 -1.41
C PHE A 224 7.69 11.26 -2.13
N MET A 225 6.58 11.08 -1.39
CA MET A 225 5.25 11.22 -1.97
C MET A 225 4.98 12.64 -2.47
N HIS A 226 5.35 13.67 -1.72
CA HIS A 226 5.26 15.06 -2.18
C HIS A 226 6.13 15.32 -3.41
N ASP A 227 7.38 14.84 -3.45
CA ASP A 227 8.27 14.99 -4.62
C ASP A 227 7.67 14.43 -5.91
N LYS A 228 6.86 13.37 -5.81
CA LYS A 228 6.31 12.67 -6.98
C LYS A 228 4.89 13.08 -7.35
N LEU A 229 4.13 13.65 -6.41
CA LEU A 229 2.70 13.89 -6.60
C LEU A 229 2.33 15.37 -6.73
N ASP A 230 3.11 16.31 -6.14
CA ASP A 230 2.93 17.74 -6.28
C ASP A 230 3.43 18.23 -7.66
#